data_178f79439382e2ad66f2067475b6fc3f
#
_entry.id   178f79439382e2ad66f2067475b6fc3f
#
_cell.length_a   1.000
_cell.length_b   1.000
_cell.length_c   1.000
_cell.angle_alpha   90.00
_cell.angle_beta   90.00
_cell.angle_gamma   90.00
#
_symmetry.space_group_name_H-M   'P 1'
#
loop_
_entity.id
_entity.type
_entity.pdbx_description
1 polymer ?
#
loop_
_entity_poly.entity_id
_entity_poly.type
_entity_poly.pdbx_seq_one_letter_code
_entity_poly.pdbx_strand_id
1 'polypeptide(L)'
;MFIYNLKVNGGVMLKIIIVILSIFMLGVFGLSIYKIFFTSGKFVVNDKMKKQNITEIQQENYTNILKAVHDDPDSYIGMKVNFIGYIYRVIDFKDNQFVIARDMFINERKTQSVVVGFLCECKDAEKFTDGTWVNITGSIEMGKYHNEQIPFIKITNIKKADEPENSYVMPPSNDYVPTSGMF
;
A
#
# COMPACT_ATOMS: atom_id res chain seq x y z
N MET A 1 -60.54 -2.77 37.31
CA MET A 1 -59.23 -3.45 37.22
C MET A 1 -59.36 -4.50 36.12
N PHE A 2 -58.88 -4.21 34.89
CA PHE A 2 -58.99 -5.15 33.77
C PHE A 2 -57.76 -6.03 33.77
N ILE A 3 -57.87 -7.33 34.01
CA ILE A 3 -56.79 -8.30 33.96
C ILE A 3 -56.83 -8.96 32.57
N TYR A 4 -55.91 -8.58 31.68
CA TYR A 4 -55.72 -9.26 30.39
C TYR A 4 -54.93 -10.55 30.57
N ASN A 5 -55.59 -11.65 30.40
CA ASN A 5 -54.94 -12.98 30.44
C ASN A 5 -54.48 -13.32 29.03
N LEU A 6 -53.25 -12.96 28.68
CA LEU A 6 -52.64 -13.30 27.41
C LEU A 6 -52.25 -14.79 27.41
N LYS A 7 -53.04 -15.63 26.78
CA LYS A 7 -52.72 -17.03 26.55
C LYS A 7 -51.72 -17.14 25.40
N VAL A 8 -50.42 -17.05 25.76
CA VAL A 8 -49.33 -17.11 24.76
C VAL A 8 -49.08 -18.56 24.40
N ASN A 9 -49.23 -18.91 23.10
CA ASN A 9 -48.89 -20.23 22.59
C ASN A 9 -47.37 -20.35 22.50
N GLY A 10 -46.71 -21.05 23.42
CA GLY A 10 -45.23 -21.17 23.50
C GLY A 10 -44.59 -21.68 22.21
N GLY A 11 -45.28 -22.53 21.45
CA GLY A 11 -44.76 -23.04 20.16
C GLY A 11 -44.71 -21.97 19.05
N VAL A 12 -45.67 -21.04 19.05
CA VAL A 12 -45.68 -19.91 18.09
C VAL A 12 -44.62 -18.88 18.48
N MET A 13 -44.47 -18.59 19.77
CA MET A 13 -43.45 -17.71 20.29
C MET A 13 -42.03 -18.19 19.96
N LEU A 14 -41.78 -19.50 20.14
CA LEU A 14 -40.48 -20.10 19.82
C LEU A 14 -40.15 -19.94 18.31
N LYS A 15 -41.10 -20.17 17.43
CA LYS A 15 -40.93 -19.99 15.97
C LYS A 15 -40.61 -18.55 15.61
N ILE A 16 -41.28 -17.59 16.23
CA ILE A 16 -41.02 -16.15 16.00
C ILE A 16 -39.61 -15.77 16.46
N ILE A 17 -39.18 -16.25 17.63
CA ILE A 17 -37.84 -16.01 18.16
C ILE A 17 -36.77 -16.58 17.21
N ILE A 18 -36.95 -17.79 16.70
CA ILE A 18 -36.02 -18.42 15.75
C ILE A 18 -35.91 -17.61 14.46
N VAL A 19 -37.03 -17.12 13.92
CA VAL A 19 -37.04 -16.29 12.70
C VAL A 19 -36.32 -14.98 12.94
N ILE A 20 -36.53 -14.30 14.03
CA ILE A 20 -35.86 -13.06 14.41
C ILE A 20 -34.35 -13.26 14.54
N LEU A 21 -33.96 -14.37 15.22
CA LEU A 21 -32.56 -14.72 15.42
C LEU A 21 -31.85 -15.03 14.09
N SER A 22 -32.54 -15.71 13.16
CA SER A 22 -32.00 -16.03 11.85
C SER A 22 -31.82 -14.77 10.98
N ILE A 23 -32.76 -13.84 11.01
CA ILE A 23 -32.65 -12.54 10.32
C ILE A 23 -31.49 -11.70 10.90
N PHE A 24 -31.33 -11.69 12.22
CA PHE A 24 -30.23 -11.02 12.89
C PHE A 24 -28.86 -11.62 12.50
N MET A 25 -28.74 -12.95 12.49
CA MET A 25 -27.53 -13.66 12.04
C MET A 25 -27.19 -13.35 10.58
N LEU A 26 -28.17 -13.34 9.68
CA LEU A 26 -27.98 -12.98 8.28
C LEU A 26 -27.52 -11.52 8.13
N GLY A 27 -28.04 -10.61 8.94
CA GLY A 27 -27.60 -9.20 8.97
C GLY A 27 -26.16 -9.04 9.40
N VAL A 28 -25.76 -9.69 10.51
CA VAL A 28 -24.38 -9.67 11.01
C VAL A 28 -23.41 -10.31 10.01
N PHE A 29 -23.82 -11.42 9.39
CA PHE A 29 -23.00 -12.11 8.38
C PHE A 29 -22.85 -11.25 7.11
N GLY A 30 -23.92 -10.62 6.66
CA GLY A 30 -23.91 -9.68 5.54
C GLY A 30 -23.01 -8.46 5.78
N LEU A 31 -23.06 -7.89 6.99
CA LEU A 31 -22.17 -6.79 7.37
C LEU A 31 -20.71 -7.22 7.47
N SER A 32 -20.44 -8.46 7.90
CA SER A 32 -19.08 -9.00 7.97
C SER A 32 -18.51 -9.24 6.56
N ILE A 33 -19.31 -9.80 5.66
CA ILE A 33 -18.93 -9.99 4.25
C ILE A 33 -18.73 -8.63 3.57
N TYR A 34 -19.63 -7.68 3.80
CA TYR A 34 -19.48 -6.32 3.29
C TYR A 34 -18.17 -5.67 3.75
N LYS A 35 -17.82 -5.79 5.04
CA LYS A 35 -16.52 -5.32 5.55
C LYS A 35 -15.35 -6.03 4.89
N ILE A 36 -15.40 -7.34 4.70
CA ILE A 36 -14.31 -8.11 4.09
C ILE A 36 -14.16 -7.73 2.61
N PHE A 37 -15.24 -7.64 1.83
CA PHE A 37 -15.16 -7.36 0.39
C PHE A 37 -15.01 -5.87 0.06
N PHE A 38 -15.52 -4.97 0.87
CA PHE A 38 -15.47 -3.53 0.58
C PHE A 38 -14.45 -2.75 1.42
N THR A 39 -13.93 -3.35 2.51
CA THR A 39 -12.92 -2.69 3.37
C THR A 39 -11.54 -3.37 3.24
N SER A 40 -11.47 -4.63 2.78
CA SER A 40 -10.22 -5.28 2.40
C SER A 40 -9.77 -4.75 1.04
N GLY A 41 -8.91 -3.75 1.05
CA GLY A 41 -8.24 -3.27 -0.16
C GLY A 41 -8.32 -1.77 -0.41
N LYS A 42 -9.18 -1.04 0.25
CA LYS A 42 -9.05 0.42 0.24
C LYS A 42 -8.19 0.83 1.43
N PHE A 43 -6.88 0.82 1.22
CA PHE A 43 -6.01 1.68 2.00
C PHE A 43 -6.61 3.10 1.85
N VAL A 44 -7.18 3.62 2.92
CA VAL A 44 -7.65 5.02 2.94
C VAL A 44 -6.38 5.86 2.90
N VAL A 45 -5.89 6.10 1.69
CA VAL A 45 -4.98 7.21 1.45
C VAL A 45 -5.76 8.42 1.92
N ASN A 46 -5.31 8.96 3.03
CA ASN A 46 -5.95 10.10 3.68
C ASN A 46 -6.20 11.13 2.59
N ASP A 47 -7.45 11.60 2.41
CA ASP A 47 -7.82 12.63 1.41
C ASP A 47 -6.95 13.91 1.53
N LYS A 48 -6.25 14.08 2.65
CA LYS A 48 -5.21 15.10 2.85
C LYS A 48 -3.99 14.88 1.95
N MET A 49 -3.64 13.63 1.56
CA MET A 49 -2.51 13.37 0.65
C MET A 49 -2.84 13.79 -0.79
N LYS A 50 -4.08 13.65 -1.25
CA LYS A 50 -4.51 14.11 -2.58
C LYS A 50 -4.55 15.63 -2.75
N LYS A 51 -4.60 16.38 -1.64
CA LYS A 51 -4.66 17.86 -1.65
C LYS A 51 -3.31 18.57 -1.52
N GLN A 52 -2.24 17.85 -1.19
CA GLN A 52 -0.90 18.45 -1.13
C GLN A 52 -0.24 18.37 -2.51
N ASN A 53 0.35 19.49 -2.96
CA ASN A 53 1.10 19.54 -4.21
C ASN A 53 2.31 18.57 -4.25
N ILE A 54 2.79 18.11 -3.09
CA ILE A 54 3.88 17.12 -2.96
C ILE A 54 3.57 16.26 -1.73
N THR A 55 3.55 14.93 -1.92
CA THR A 55 3.39 13.97 -0.82
C THR A 55 4.75 13.48 -0.35
N GLU A 56 5.07 13.70 0.91
CA GLU A 56 6.28 13.18 1.54
C GLU A 56 6.06 11.72 1.93
N ILE A 57 6.89 10.83 1.39
CA ILE A 57 6.90 9.41 1.74
C ILE A 57 7.97 9.20 2.81
N GLN A 58 7.51 8.92 4.03
CA GLN A 58 8.37 8.66 5.18
C GLN A 58 8.62 7.15 5.32
N GLN A 59 9.55 6.77 6.15
CA GLN A 59 9.89 5.37 6.40
C GLN A 59 8.68 4.54 6.83
N GLU A 60 7.83 5.06 7.70
CA GLU A 60 6.70 4.37 8.31
C GLU A 60 5.58 4.03 7.30
N ASN A 61 5.48 4.81 6.22
CA ASN A 61 4.44 4.63 5.21
C ASN A 61 4.99 4.18 3.84
N TYR A 62 6.30 3.99 3.72
CA TYR A 62 6.99 3.70 2.46
C TYR A 62 6.40 2.49 1.74
N THR A 63 6.36 1.34 2.41
CA THR A 63 5.89 0.07 1.85
C THR A 63 4.37 0.07 1.63
N ASN A 64 3.62 0.77 2.47
CA ASN A 64 2.18 0.94 2.31
C ASN A 64 1.85 1.75 1.05
N ILE A 65 2.58 2.84 0.80
CA ILE A 65 2.40 3.65 -0.41
C ILE A 65 2.90 2.89 -1.63
N LEU A 66 4.05 2.21 -1.55
CA LEU A 66 4.57 1.37 -2.62
C LEU A 66 3.52 0.34 -3.05
N LYS A 67 2.96 -0.41 -2.09
CA LYS A 67 1.90 -1.37 -2.34
C LYS A 67 0.66 -0.71 -2.95
N ALA A 68 0.17 0.38 -2.38
CA ALA A 68 -1.04 1.06 -2.84
C ALA A 68 -0.91 1.57 -4.29
N VAL A 69 0.27 2.10 -4.66
CA VAL A 69 0.56 2.54 -6.02
C VAL A 69 0.59 1.38 -7.01
N HIS A 70 1.07 0.20 -6.59
CA HIS A 70 1.09 -0.99 -7.47
C HIS A 70 -0.29 -1.65 -7.58
N ASP A 71 -1.08 -1.66 -6.50
CA ASP A 71 -2.42 -2.26 -6.49
C ASP A 71 -3.45 -1.43 -7.28
N ASP A 72 -3.33 -0.10 -7.29
CA ASP A 72 -4.25 0.82 -8.00
C ASP A 72 -3.48 2.02 -8.57
N PRO A 73 -2.63 1.81 -9.59
CA PRO A 73 -1.77 2.85 -10.14
C PRO A 73 -2.55 4.05 -10.68
N ASP A 74 -3.73 3.83 -11.26
CA ASP A 74 -4.54 4.89 -11.87
C ASP A 74 -4.94 5.98 -10.87
N SER A 75 -5.14 5.61 -9.61
CA SER A 75 -5.45 6.57 -8.54
C SER A 75 -4.29 7.47 -8.13
N TYR A 76 -3.06 7.12 -8.53
CA TYR A 76 -1.84 7.81 -8.11
C TYR A 76 -1.11 8.51 -9.25
N ILE A 77 -1.49 8.30 -10.51
CA ILE A 77 -0.89 8.98 -11.66
C ILE A 77 -0.95 10.50 -11.50
N GLY A 78 0.18 11.17 -11.74
CA GLY A 78 0.34 12.61 -11.59
C GLY A 78 0.58 13.09 -10.16
N MET A 79 0.52 12.20 -9.16
CA MET A 79 0.85 12.56 -7.78
C MET A 79 2.33 12.89 -7.66
N LYS A 80 2.64 14.03 -7.07
CA LYS A 80 4.02 14.43 -6.76
C LYS A 80 4.44 13.83 -5.44
N VAL A 81 5.61 13.23 -5.42
CA VAL A 81 6.18 12.56 -4.24
C VAL A 81 7.58 13.08 -3.94
N ASN A 82 7.93 13.05 -2.66
CA ASN A 82 9.28 13.31 -2.16
C ASN A 82 9.66 12.24 -1.14
N PHE A 83 10.82 11.63 -1.29
CA PHE A 83 11.32 10.64 -0.33
C PHE A 83 12.82 10.36 -0.47
N ILE A 84 13.36 9.65 0.52
CA ILE A 84 14.76 9.26 0.61
C ILE A 84 14.87 7.74 0.43
N GLY A 85 15.85 7.31 -0.38
CA GLY A 85 16.25 5.93 -0.56
C GLY A 85 17.62 5.86 -1.21
N TYR A 86 18.14 4.66 -1.42
CA TYR A 86 19.40 4.47 -2.13
C TYR A 86 19.19 4.03 -3.57
N ILE A 87 20.15 4.35 -4.42
CA ILE A 87 20.17 3.95 -5.84
C ILE A 87 20.44 2.46 -5.92
N TYR A 88 19.58 1.74 -6.62
CA TYR A 88 19.77 0.33 -6.94
C TYR A 88 19.48 0.08 -8.41
N ARG A 89 20.41 -0.59 -9.11
CA ARG A 89 20.26 -0.95 -10.52
C ARG A 89 20.33 -2.45 -10.72
N VAL A 90 19.57 -2.90 -11.70
CA VAL A 90 19.67 -4.26 -12.25
C VAL A 90 20.19 -4.17 -13.69
N ILE A 91 20.72 -5.28 -14.17
CA ILE A 91 21.54 -5.33 -15.40
C ILE A 91 20.76 -4.95 -16.67
N ASP A 92 19.45 -5.07 -16.64
CA ASP A 92 18.53 -4.83 -17.76
C ASP A 92 17.86 -3.44 -17.75
N PHE A 93 18.22 -2.59 -16.77
CA PHE A 93 17.76 -1.20 -16.78
C PHE A 93 18.43 -0.39 -17.87
N LYS A 94 17.69 0.60 -18.37
CA LYS A 94 18.27 1.63 -19.25
C LYS A 94 19.19 2.54 -18.43
N ASP A 95 20.10 3.22 -19.11
CA ASP A 95 21.06 4.12 -18.47
C ASP A 95 20.42 5.23 -17.61
N ASN A 96 19.19 5.62 -17.96
CA ASN A 96 18.44 6.62 -17.22
C ASN A 96 17.48 6.03 -16.16
N GLN A 97 17.52 4.70 -15.94
CA GLN A 97 16.64 3.99 -15.01
C GLN A 97 17.40 3.44 -13.81
N PHE A 98 16.75 3.49 -12.66
CA PHE A 98 17.18 2.86 -11.41
C PHE A 98 15.99 2.75 -10.46
N VAL A 99 16.11 1.94 -9.44
CA VAL A 99 15.16 1.90 -8.32
C VAL A 99 15.67 2.82 -7.22
N ILE A 100 14.80 3.66 -6.67
CA ILE A 100 15.01 4.25 -5.35
C ILE A 100 14.53 3.23 -4.35
N ALA A 101 15.48 2.64 -3.66
CA ALA A 101 15.30 1.43 -2.88
C ALA A 101 15.41 1.67 -1.38
N ARG A 102 14.81 0.76 -0.64
CA ARG A 102 15.03 0.52 0.79
C ARG A 102 15.03 -0.97 1.08
N ASP A 103 15.71 -1.38 2.13
CA ASP A 103 15.65 -2.76 2.61
C ASP A 103 14.44 -2.96 3.50
N MET A 104 13.59 -3.92 3.17
CA MET A 104 12.41 -4.28 3.93
C MET A 104 12.65 -5.57 4.70
N PHE A 105 12.43 -5.57 6.01
CA PHE A 105 12.44 -6.81 6.77
C PHE A 105 11.26 -7.70 6.40
N ILE A 106 11.52 -9.00 6.18
CA ILE A 106 10.50 -10.00 5.83
C ILE A 106 10.16 -10.94 6.99
N ASN A 107 10.83 -10.80 8.12
CA ASN A 107 10.57 -11.61 9.30
C ASN A 107 10.57 -10.76 10.58
N GLU A 108 9.83 -11.22 11.60
CA GLU A 108 9.75 -10.54 12.89
C GLU A 108 11.09 -10.42 13.62
N ARG A 109 12.02 -11.36 13.38
CA ARG A 109 13.36 -11.35 13.99
C ARG A 109 14.33 -10.37 13.34
N LYS A 110 13.91 -9.71 12.24
CA LYS A 110 14.71 -8.73 11.48
C LYS A 110 16.07 -9.29 11.03
N THR A 111 16.12 -10.59 10.70
CA THR A 111 17.35 -11.27 10.24
C THR A 111 17.41 -11.43 8.73
N GLN A 112 16.33 -11.17 8.04
CA GLN A 112 16.22 -11.25 6.58
C GLN A 112 15.55 -9.99 6.04
N SER A 113 16.09 -9.45 4.96
CA SER A 113 15.54 -8.31 4.25
C SER A 113 15.51 -8.58 2.75
N VAL A 114 14.63 -7.85 2.07
CA VAL A 114 14.55 -7.78 0.61
C VAL A 114 14.59 -6.33 0.19
N VAL A 115 15.15 -6.09 -0.99
CA VAL A 115 15.15 -4.75 -1.59
C VAL A 115 13.77 -4.46 -2.16
N VAL A 116 13.19 -3.32 -1.79
CA VAL A 116 11.90 -2.85 -2.30
C VAL A 116 12.02 -1.38 -2.71
N GLY A 117 11.31 -0.96 -3.75
CA GLY A 117 11.41 0.43 -4.16
C GLY A 117 10.59 0.78 -5.40
N PHE A 118 10.66 2.04 -5.77
CA PHE A 118 10.04 2.56 -6.98
C PHE A 118 11.03 2.60 -8.14
N LEU A 119 10.64 2.07 -9.28
CA LEU A 119 11.36 2.34 -10.53
C LEU A 119 11.31 3.84 -10.81
N CYS A 120 12.44 4.40 -11.19
CA CYS A 120 12.60 5.82 -11.44
C CYS A 120 13.27 6.08 -12.78
N GLU A 121 12.90 7.17 -13.42
CA GLU A 121 13.59 7.71 -14.58
C GLU A 121 14.16 9.09 -14.27
N CYS A 122 15.46 9.26 -14.56
CA CYS A 122 16.19 10.50 -14.34
C CYS A 122 17.20 10.73 -15.45
N LYS A 123 17.24 11.96 -15.98
CA LYS A 123 18.24 12.33 -17.01
C LYS A 123 19.68 12.30 -16.50
N ASP A 124 19.85 12.54 -15.21
CA ASP A 124 21.16 12.63 -14.54
C ASP A 124 21.51 11.34 -13.77
N ALA A 125 20.90 10.22 -14.13
CA ALA A 125 21.03 8.93 -13.41
C ALA A 125 22.52 8.50 -13.27
N GLU A 126 23.31 8.69 -14.29
CA GLU A 126 24.76 8.34 -14.35
C GLU A 126 25.63 9.09 -13.34
N LYS A 127 25.17 10.24 -12.82
CA LYS A 127 25.90 11.01 -11.79
C LYS A 127 25.87 10.37 -10.41
N PHE A 128 25.05 9.34 -10.22
CA PHE A 128 24.84 8.67 -8.94
C PHE A 128 25.20 7.19 -9.06
N THR A 129 26.12 6.73 -8.22
CA THR A 129 26.51 5.32 -8.17
C THR A 129 25.54 4.51 -7.30
N ASP A 130 25.50 3.20 -7.52
CA ASP A 130 24.68 2.29 -6.71
C ASP A 130 25.07 2.39 -5.24
N GLY A 131 24.09 2.21 -4.37
CA GLY A 131 24.24 2.39 -2.93
C GLY A 131 24.24 3.84 -2.45
N THR A 132 24.28 4.82 -3.37
CA THR A 132 24.22 6.25 -2.98
C THR A 132 22.84 6.60 -2.46
N TRP A 133 22.76 7.12 -1.23
CA TRP A 133 21.53 7.66 -0.66
C TRP A 133 21.19 9.00 -1.31
N VAL A 134 19.95 9.15 -1.69
CA VAL A 134 19.44 10.36 -2.37
C VAL A 134 18.05 10.72 -1.86
N ASN A 135 17.77 12.01 -1.84
CA ASN A 135 16.42 12.55 -1.71
C ASN A 135 15.93 12.92 -3.10
N ILE A 136 14.76 12.41 -3.47
CA ILE A 136 14.15 12.69 -4.76
C ILE A 136 12.82 13.42 -4.63
N THR A 137 12.50 14.19 -5.66
CA THR A 137 11.15 14.70 -5.91
C THR A 137 10.78 14.34 -7.34
N GLY A 138 9.58 13.80 -7.54
CA GLY A 138 9.12 13.40 -8.87
C GLY A 138 7.60 13.25 -8.92
N SER A 139 7.10 12.79 -10.05
CA SER A 139 5.70 12.46 -10.28
C SER A 139 5.53 10.99 -10.62
N ILE A 140 4.46 10.38 -10.14
CA ILE A 140 4.09 9.02 -10.50
C ILE A 140 3.50 9.05 -11.90
N GLU A 141 4.07 8.26 -12.81
CA GLU A 141 3.63 8.10 -14.19
C GLU A 141 3.52 6.60 -14.52
N MET A 142 2.83 6.25 -15.61
CA MET A 142 2.83 4.87 -16.13
C MET A 142 3.92 4.71 -17.17
N GLY A 143 4.65 3.62 -17.07
CA GLY A 143 5.68 3.24 -18.03
C GLY A 143 5.60 1.78 -18.41
N LYS A 144 6.58 1.33 -19.20
CA LYS A 144 6.71 -0.07 -19.61
C LYS A 144 8.02 -0.64 -19.11
N TYR A 145 7.94 -1.79 -18.47
CA TYR A 145 9.07 -2.62 -18.10
C TYR A 145 8.76 -4.07 -18.47
N HIS A 146 9.63 -4.72 -19.24
CA HIS A 146 9.42 -6.09 -19.77
C HIS A 146 8.03 -6.34 -20.40
N ASN A 147 7.52 -5.39 -21.18
CA ASN A 147 6.19 -5.42 -21.81
C ASN A 147 4.98 -5.26 -20.87
N GLU A 148 5.21 -5.12 -19.56
CA GLU A 148 4.16 -4.81 -18.61
C GLU A 148 4.09 -3.32 -18.35
N GLN A 149 2.89 -2.82 -18.09
CA GLN A 149 2.70 -1.44 -17.63
C GLN A 149 2.88 -1.40 -16.13
N ILE A 150 3.83 -0.62 -15.67
CA ILE A 150 4.10 -0.45 -14.25
C ILE A 150 4.15 1.03 -13.88
N PRO A 151 3.78 1.41 -12.65
CA PRO A 151 4.00 2.75 -12.15
C PRO A 151 5.50 2.99 -11.95
N PHE A 152 5.96 4.15 -12.38
CA PHE A 152 7.33 4.61 -12.15
C PHE A 152 7.34 6.07 -11.71
N ILE A 153 8.44 6.54 -11.17
CA ILE A 153 8.61 7.93 -10.77
C ILE A 153 9.49 8.66 -11.77
N LYS A 154 8.91 9.66 -12.42
CA LYS A 154 9.67 10.60 -13.22
C LYS A 154 10.28 11.67 -12.33
N ILE A 155 11.59 11.57 -12.13
CA ILE A 155 12.32 12.45 -11.22
C ILE A 155 12.44 13.85 -11.81
N THR A 156 12.05 14.86 -11.02
CA THR A 156 12.23 16.28 -11.35
C THR A 156 13.38 16.91 -10.58
N ASN A 157 13.71 16.39 -9.41
CA ASN A 157 14.84 16.83 -8.60
C ASN A 157 15.46 15.65 -7.86
N ILE A 158 16.78 15.57 -7.84
CA ILE A 158 17.53 14.54 -7.11
C ILE A 158 18.75 15.19 -6.43
N LYS A 159 18.97 14.86 -5.16
CA LYS A 159 20.11 15.35 -4.38
C LYS A 159 20.67 14.22 -3.55
N LYS A 160 21.99 14.20 -3.35
CA LYS A 160 22.59 13.29 -2.34
C LYS A 160 22.01 13.60 -0.98
N ALA A 161 21.78 12.54 -0.22
CA ALA A 161 21.33 12.58 1.16
C ALA A 161 22.21 11.65 2.01
N ASP A 162 22.20 11.88 3.29
CA ASP A 162 22.80 10.92 4.23
C ASP A 162 21.86 9.73 4.44
N GLU A 163 22.45 8.58 4.76
CA GLU A 163 21.66 7.42 5.17
C GLU A 163 20.86 7.75 6.42
N PRO A 164 19.53 7.54 6.41
CA PRO A 164 18.72 7.80 7.60
C PRO A 164 19.11 6.84 8.74
N GLU A 165 18.97 7.29 9.97
CA GLU A 165 19.23 6.48 11.18
C GLU A 165 18.48 5.14 11.14
N ASN A 166 17.26 5.15 10.60
CA ASN A 166 16.48 3.95 10.29
C ASN A 166 16.41 3.75 8.78
N SER A 167 17.36 3.00 8.21
CA SER A 167 17.42 2.73 6.77
C SER A 167 16.44 1.64 6.30
N TYR A 168 16.02 0.75 7.21
CA TYR A 168 15.08 -0.33 6.93
C TYR A 168 13.63 0.13 7.01
N VAL A 169 12.77 -0.54 6.25
CA VAL A 169 11.31 -0.38 6.31
C VAL A 169 10.64 -1.67 6.77
N MET A 170 9.42 -1.55 7.26
CA MET A 170 8.61 -2.70 7.68
C MET A 170 7.68 -3.13 6.55
N PRO A 171 7.23 -4.38 6.52
CA PRO A 171 6.21 -4.82 5.58
C PRO A 171 4.94 -3.96 5.68
N PRO A 172 4.18 -3.80 4.58
CA PRO A 172 2.91 -3.12 4.63
C PRO A 172 1.95 -3.81 5.61
N SER A 173 1.08 -3.05 6.25
CA SER A 173 0.24 -3.46 7.38
C SER A 173 -0.85 -4.50 7.06
N ASN A 174 -1.04 -4.93 5.83
CA ASN A 174 -2.02 -5.95 5.43
C ASN A 174 -1.39 -6.95 4.46
N ASP A 175 -1.32 -8.21 4.87
CA ASP A 175 -1.09 -9.45 4.08
C ASP A 175 -0.23 -9.31 2.80
N TYR A 176 0.86 -8.58 2.90
CA TYR A 176 1.81 -8.53 1.81
C TYR A 176 2.60 -9.84 1.76
N VAL A 177 2.35 -10.65 0.75
CA VAL A 177 3.21 -11.78 0.39
C VAL A 177 4.22 -11.26 -0.62
N PRO A 178 5.53 -11.17 -0.27
CA PRO A 178 6.55 -10.83 -1.25
C PRO A 178 6.54 -11.90 -2.35
N THR A 179 6.10 -11.55 -3.55
CA THR A 179 6.32 -12.39 -4.72
C THR A 179 7.78 -12.22 -5.11
N SER A 180 8.59 -13.22 -4.79
CA SER A 180 9.95 -13.34 -5.30
C SER A 180 9.88 -13.44 -6.82
N GLY A 181 10.13 -12.34 -7.53
CA GLY A 181 10.18 -12.38 -8.98
C GLY A 181 9.69 -11.15 -9.73
N MET A 182 9.45 -10.03 -9.07
CA MET A 182 9.06 -8.80 -9.76
C MET A 182 10.17 -7.75 -9.82
N PHE A 183 11.41 -8.20 -10.04
CA PHE A 183 12.51 -7.32 -10.44
C PHE A 183 13.38 -8.04 -11.45
#